data_7c94ccf83d95a9e9f3ef35476fd56a0b
#
_entry.id   7c94ccf83d95a9e9f3ef35476fd56a0b
#
_cell.length_a   1.000
_cell.length_b   1.000
_cell.length_c   1.000
_cell.angle_alpha   90.00
_cell.angle_beta   90.00
_cell.angle_gamma   90.00
#
_symmetry.space_group_name_H-M   'P 1'
#
loop_
_entity.id
_entity.type
_entity.pdbx_description
1 polymer ?
#
loop_
_entity_poly.entity_id
_entity_poly.type
_entity_poly.pdbx_seq_one_letter_code
_entity_poly.pdbx_strand_id
1 'polypeptide(L)'
;MVMNHSSGKSYTLNALPLSYSHQNITITGFNLTGLNYERECGDIFKYPKATERDVILFSYGHTRKWKHNKKDMRFAFSLVRKVLPKVTLVMLTMGDVPQDFIQLMTEFNVTMVPSPKQYLKGWNCVNARIPLSLEYLKQHQSDIDRVAWSDTRDVFYFNDIFATIGMNDLVWMSECVSPTDCFRHSTTGQKLHFYWMWWFYGRDEAFKLTQYNTPTLNGGFGIGGVSRMIQLLTKLNQEMDPKFTFQWGYDQTLLNYLYYKGELIDVGLDVDRCTQRMCFANKLNIVGNGKSTTFSMKGSSCAPVLLHKGLPSRLMEMTITYR
;
A
#
# COMPACT_ATOMS: atom_id res chain seq x y z
N MET A 1 -17.62 39.50 -13.84
CA MET A 1 -16.23 39.10 -14.11
C MET A 1 -16.23 37.57 -14.29
N VAL A 2 -16.31 37.13 -15.53
CA VAL A 2 -16.48 35.70 -15.87
C VAL A 2 -15.10 35.08 -15.92
N MET A 3 -14.79 34.14 -15.02
CA MET A 3 -13.56 33.36 -15.08
C MET A 3 -13.76 32.21 -16.09
N ASN A 4 -13.03 32.27 -17.18
CA ASN A 4 -12.93 31.22 -18.17
C ASN A 4 -12.24 29.99 -17.57
N HIS A 5 -12.97 28.88 -17.50
CA HIS A 5 -12.39 27.58 -17.25
C HIS A 5 -11.59 27.13 -18.47
N SER A 6 -10.27 27.09 -18.34
CA SER A 6 -9.39 26.47 -19.33
C SER A 6 -9.62 24.95 -19.29
N SER A 7 -10.06 24.43 -20.41
CA SER A 7 -10.28 23.00 -20.69
C SER A 7 -9.05 22.16 -20.37
N GLY A 8 -9.13 21.35 -19.31
CA GLY A 8 -8.20 20.28 -19.06
C GLY A 8 -8.28 19.25 -20.19
N LYS A 9 -7.22 19.08 -20.96
CA LYS A 9 -7.11 17.97 -21.91
C LYS A 9 -7.02 16.68 -21.10
N SER A 10 -8.14 15.98 -21.01
CA SER A 10 -8.19 14.58 -20.63
C SER A 10 -7.44 13.80 -21.72
N TYR A 11 -6.28 13.26 -21.41
CA TYR A 11 -5.63 12.27 -22.24
C TYR A 11 -6.30 10.93 -21.99
N THR A 12 -7.44 10.71 -22.62
CA THR A 12 -7.97 9.38 -22.82
C THR A 12 -6.99 8.68 -23.77
N LEU A 13 -6.12 7.86 -23.24
CA LEU A 13 -5.46 6.81 -24.01
C LEU A 13 -6.59 5.93 -24.53
N ASN A 14 -6.92 6.04 -25.81
CA ASN A 14 -7.81 5.11 -26.48
C ASN A 14 -7.29 3.70 -26.17
N ALA A 15 -8.03 2.98 -25.34
CA ALA A 15 -7.77 1.59 -25.08
C ALA A 15 -7.94 0.85 -26.41
N LEU A 16 -6.82 0.55 -27.06
CA LEU A 16 -6.82 -0.47 -28.10
C LEU A 16 -7.33 -1.74 -27.44
N PRO A 17 -8.28 -2.46 -28.04
CA PRO A 17 -8.70 -3.76 -27.56
C PRO A 17 -7.50 -4.72 -27.76
N LEU A 18 -6.63 -4.76 -26.80
CA LEU A 18 -5.59 -5.77 -26.74
C LEU A 18 -6.29 -7.05 -26.32
N SER A 19 -6.46 -7.96 -27.28
CA SER A 19 -6.70 -9.36 -26.99
C SER A 19 -5.48 -9.83 -26.19
N TYR A 20 -5.62 -9.86 -24.87
CA TYR A 20 -4.59 -10.40 -24.00
C TYR A 20 -4.51 -11.90 -24.26
N SER A 21 -3.53 -12.34 -25.03
CA SER A 21 -2.96 -13.64 -24.81
C SER A 21 -2.35 -13.58 -23.42
N HIS A 22 -2.89 -14.36 -22.47
CA HIS A 22 -2.27 -14.57 -21.18
C HIS A 22 -0.87 -15.12 -21.45
N GLN A 23 0.12 -14.25 -21.54
CA GLN A 23 1.50 -14.69 -21.46
C GLN A 23 1.63 -15.33 -20.08
N ASN A 24 1.89 -16.62 -20.04
CA ASN A 24 2.12 -17.35 -18.82
C ASN A 24 3.35 -16.76 -18.13
N ILE A 25 3.14 -15.78 -17.26
CA ILE A 25 4.20 -15.25 -16.40
C ILE A 25 4.47 -16.32 -15.37
N THR A 26 5.45 -17.18 -15.66
CA THR A 26 5.90 -18.19 -14.70
C THR A 26 6.83 -17.51 -13.72
N ILE A 27 6.33 -17.20 -12.53
CA ILE A 27 7.19 -16.82 -11.40
C ILE A 27 7.91 -18.10 -10.99
N THR A 28 9.09 -18.34 -11.58
CA THR A 28 9.90 -19.52 -11.25
C THR A 28 10.47 -19.33 -9.87
N GLY A 29 10.02 -20.16 -8.92
CA GLY A 29 10.64 -20.26 -7.60
C GLY A 29 9.77 -19.86 -6.41
N PHE A 30 8.65 -19.16 -6.60
CA PHE A 30 7.75 -18.83 -5.52
C PHE A 30 6.48 -19.71 -5.59
N ASN A 31 6.41 -20.71 -4.69
CA ASN A 31 5.25 -21.60 -4.65
C ASN A 31 4.18 -21.05 -3.69
N LEU A 32 3.17 -20.38 -4.24
CA LEU A 32 2.02 -19.91 -3.46
C LEU A 32 1.17 -21.07 -2.90
N THR A 33 1.26 -22.28 -3.47
CA THR A 33 0.48 -23.44 -3.01
C THR A 33 1.00 -24.01 -1.68
N GLY A 34 2.23 -23.67 -1.27
CA GLY A 34 2.78 -24.05 0.02
C GLY A 34 2.39 -23.15 1.18
N LEU A 35 1.60 -22.11 0.92
CA LEU A 35 1.13 -21.18 1.95
C LEU A 35 -0.15 -21.72 2.58
N ASN A 36 -0.17 -21.78 3.92
CA ASN A 36 -1.32 -22.34 4.65
C ASN A 36 -2.45 -21.31 4.85
N TYR A 37 -3.58 -21.58 4.20
CA TYR A 37 -4.85 -20.85 4.33
C TYR A 37 -6.01 -21.81 4.63
N GLU A 38 -5.73 -23.00 5.15
CA GLU A 38 -6.73 -24.02 5.46
C GLU A 38 -7.19 -23.92 6.92
N ARG A 39 -8.37 -24.48 7.21
CA ARG A 39 -8.99 -24.51 8.54
C ARG A 39 -9.06 -23.10 9.15
N GLU A 40 -8.63 -22.93 10.40
CA GLU A 40 -8.60 -21.65 11.12
C GLU A 40 -7.87 -20.53 10.34
N CYS A 41 -6.92 -20.89 9.49
CA CYS A 41 -6.23 -19.91 8.65
C CYS A 41 -7.12 -19.36 7.52
N GLY A 42 -8.17 -20.09 7.17
CA GLY A 42 -9.17 -19.68 6.17
C GLY A 42 -10.30 -18.82 6.74
N ASP A 43 -10.48 -18.78 8.07
CA ASP A 43 -11.60 -18.10 8.72
C ASP A 43 -11.62 -16.57 8.50
N ILE A 44 -10.51 -16.01 8.04
CA ILE A 44 -10.43 -14.58 7.70
C ILE A 44 -11.09 -14.24 6.36
N PHE A 45 -11.28 -15.22 5.46
CA PHE A 45 -11.89 -15.01 4.13
C PHE A 45 -13.41 -15.06 4.20
N LYS A 46 -14.02 -14.07 4.85
CA LYS A 46 -15.47 -14.02 5.17
C LYS A 46 -16.29 -13.25 4.11
N TYR A 47 -15.64 -12.57 3.20
CA TYR A 47 -16.29 -11.67 2.25
C TYR A 47 -16.12 -12.16 0.80
N PRO A 48 -16.90 -11.62 -0.14
CA PRO A 48 -16.75 -11.94 -1.55
C PRO A 48 -15.33 -11.69 -2.07
N LYS A 49 -14.89 -12.55 -2.99
CA LYS A 49 -13.62 -12.35 -3.70
C LYS A 49 -13.58 -11.03 -4.45
N ALA A 50 -12.36 -10.57 -4.75
CA ALA A 50 -12.12 -9.35 -5.48
C ALA A 50 -12.78 -9.33 -6.85
N THR A 51 -13.36 -8.19 -7.20
CA THR A 51 -14.02 -7.89 -8.47
C THR A 51 -13.33 -6.71 -9.15
N GLU A 52 -13.86 -6.29 -10.32
CA GLU A 52 -13.41 -5.08 -11.02
C GLU A 52 -13.75 -3.79 -10.25
N ARG A 53 -14.70 -3.85 -9.29
CA ARG A 53 -15.08 -2.74 -8.42
C ARG A 53 -14.16 -2.59 -7.21
N ASP A 54 -13.25 -3.52 -7.00
CA ASP A 54 -12.19 -3.42 -5.99
C ASP A 54 -10.93 -2.79 -6.62
N VAL A 55 -10.33 -1.83 -5.93
CA VAL A 55 -9.24 -1.03 -6.48
C VAL A 55 -8.00 -1.17 -5.61
N ILE A 56 -6.83 -1.41 -6.25
CA ILE A 56 -5.54 -1.15 -5.61
C ILE A 56 -5.03 0.19 -6.12
N LEU A 57 -4.90 1.14 -5.21
CA LEU A 57 -4.49 2.51 -5.49
C LEU A 57 -3.04 2.72 -5.11
N PHE A 58 -2.21 2.97 -6.10
CA PHE A 58 -0.79 3.24 -5.97
C PHE A 58 -0.49 4.71 -6.23
N SER A 59 0.69 5.17 -5.76
CA SER A 59 1.23 6.46 -6.15
C SER A 59 2.70 6.35 -6.57
N TYR A 60 3.09 7.13 -7.56
CA TYR A 60 4.45 7.17 -8.06
C TYR A 60 4.90 8.60 -8.32
N GLY A 61 6.03 8.98 -7.73
CA GLY A 61 6.77 10.18 -8.10
C GLY A 61 8.10 9.79 -8.73
N HIS A 62 8.49 10.48 -9.80
CA HIS A 62 9.75 10.17 -10.46
C HIS A 62 10.94 10.31 -9.50
N THR A 63 11.72 9.26 -9.35
CA THR A 63 12.93 9.23 -8.55
C THR A 63 14.12 8.81 -9.40
N ARG A 64 15.32 9.32 -9.06
CA ARG A 64 16.58 8.91 -9.72
C ARG A 64 16.86 7.39 -9.59
N LYS A 65 16.15 6.69 -8.68
CA LYS A 65 16.31 5.25 -8.41
C LYS A 65 15.39 4.37 -9.25
N TRP A 66 14.69 4.90 -10.25
CA TRP A 66 13.72 4.13 -11.05
C TRP A 66 14.30 2.83 -11.61
N LYS A 67 15.49 2.85 -12.19
CA LYS A 67 16.13 1.67 -12.79
C LYS A 67 16.29 0.50 -11.77
N HIS A 68 16.57 0.81 -10.52
CA HIS A 68 16.68 -0.20 -9.46
C HIS A 68 15.32 -0.74 -9.01
N ASN A 69 14.28 0.09 -9.04
CA ASN A 69 12.95 -0.25 -8.57
C ASN A 69 12.14 -1.07 -9.59
N LYS A 70 12.46 -1.00 -10.88
CA LYS A 70 11.70 -1.63 -11.97
C LYS A 70 11.53 -3.14 -11.79
N LYS A 71 12.62 -3.85 -11.42
CA LYS A 71 12.59 -5.30 -11.19
C LYS A 71 11.65 -5.67 -10.04
N ASP A 72 11.75 -4.93 -8.93
CA ASP A 72 10.95 -5.15 -7.73
C ASP A 72 9.48 -4.89 -8.01
N MET A 73 9.17 -3.80 -8.70
CA MET A 73 7.79 -3.48 -9.11
C MET A 73 7.20 -4.54 -10.04
N ARG A 74 7.96 -5.01 -11.03
CA ARG A 74 7.53 -6.08 -11.93
C ARG A 74 7.16 -7.34 -11.14
N PHE A 75 7.98 -7.72 -10.17
CA PHE A 75 7.71 -8.85 -9.31
C PHE A 75 6.43 -8.64 -8.47
N ALA A 76 6.28 -7.47 -7.82
CA ALA A 76 5.10 -7.15 -7.02
C ALA A 76 3.81 -7.18 -7.86
N PHE A 77 3.80 -6.52 -9.04
CA PHE A 77 2.65 -6.54 -9.95
C PHE A 77 2.33 -7.93 -10.51
N SER A 78 3.35 -8.77 -10.75
CA SER A 78 3.14 -10.16 -11.17
C SER A 78 2.39 -10.95 -10.11
N LEU A 79 2.74 -10.78 -8.82
CA LEU A 79 2.01 -11.40 -7.72
C LEU A 79 0.58 -10.89 -7.64
N VAL A 80 0.38 -9.57 -7.72
CA VAL A 80 -0.97 -8.99 -7.72
C VAL A 80 -1.83 -9.62 -8.81
N ARG A 81 -1.38 -9.64 -10.05
CA ARG A 81 -2.15 -10.20 -11.17
C ARG A 81 -2.39 -11.70 -11.06
N LYS A 82 -1.48 -12.44 -10.41
CA LYS A 82 -1.65 -13.87 -10.15
C LYS A 82 -2.76 -14.16 -9.14
N VAL A 83 -2.86 -13.39 -8.06
CA VAL A 83 -3.82 -13.65 -6.97
C VAL A 83 -5.09 -12.82 -7.07
N LEU A 84 -5.05 -11.68 -7.76
CA LEU A 84 -6.13 -10.71 -7.93
C LEU A 84 -6.30 -10.34 -9.41
N PRO A 85 -6.63 -11.31 -10.29
CA PRO A 85 -6.65 -11.08 -11.75
C PRO A 85 -7.67 -10.04 -12.20
N LYS A 86 -8.78 -9.88 -11.45
CA LYS A 86 -9.90 -9.00 -11.81
C LYS A 86 -9.80 -7.59 -11.23
N VAL A 87 -8.98 -7.41 -10.17
CA VAL A 87 -8.93 -6.13 -9.45
C VAL A 87 -8.46 -4.98 -10.36
N THR A 88 -9.06 -3.82 -10.20
CA THR A 88 -8.65 -2.60 -10.90
C THR A 88 -7.37 -2.05 -10.27
N LEU A 89 -6.33 -1.84 -11.07
CA LEU A 89 -5.07 -1.24 -10.63
C LEU A 89 -4.99 0.21 -11.13
N VAL A 90 -4.77 1.14 -10.20
CA VAL A 90 -4.68 2.57 -10.49
C VAL A 90 -3.37 3.13 -9.95
N MET A 91 -2.66 3.88 -10.79
CA MET A 91 -1.40 4.53 -10.45
C MET A 91 -1.54 6.06 -10.56
N LEU A 92 -1.55 6.73 -9.43
CA LEU A 92 -1.49 8.19 -9.39
C LEU A 92 -0.04 8.63 -9.64
N THR A 93 0.22 9.39 -10.70
CA THR A 93 1.58 9.76 -11.10
C THR A 93 1.84 11.24 -10.87
N MET A 94 3.00 11.56 -10.29
CA MET A 94 3.46 12.93 -10.08
C MET A 94 4.63 13.24 -11.02
N GLY A 95 4.44 14.26 -11.87
CA GLY A 95 5.44 14.68 -12.84
C GLY A 95 5.57 13.75 -14.04
N ASP A 96 6.65 13.94 -14.78
CA ASP A 96 6.94 13.13 -15.96
C ASP A 96 7.37 11.73 -15.52
N VAL A 97 6.84 10.72 -16.20
CA VAL A 97 7.20 9.32 -15.96
C VAL A 97 8.01 8.76 -17.12
N PRO A 98 9.04 7.95 -16.86
CA PRO A 98 9.85 7.34 -17.93
C PRO A 98 9.01 6.43 -18.84
N GLN A 99 9.38 6.34 -20.11
CA GLN A 99 8.67 5.52 -21.09
C GLN A 99 8.64 4.02 -20.68
N ASP A 100 9.73 3.53 -20.10
CA ASP A 100 9.80 2.14 -19.63
C ASP A 100 8.95 1.88 -18.36
N PHE A 101 8.60 2.93 -17.60
CA PHE A 101 7.59 2.85 -16.57
C PHE A 101 6.19 2.71 -17.18
N ILE A 102 5.87 3.52 -18.18
CA ILE A 102 4.60 3.45 -18.92
C ILE A 102 4.41 2.04 -19.50
N GLN A 103 5.46 1.48 -20.13
CA GLN A 103 5.43 0.12 -20.67
C GLN A 103 5.15 -0.92 -19.58
N LEU A 104 5.77 -0.79 -18.40
CA LEU A 104 5.52 -1.68 -17.27
C LEU A 104 4.08 -1.57 -16.78
N MET A 105 3.51 -0.37 -16.67
CA MET A 105 2.12 -0.19 -16.26
C MET A 105 1.16 -0.80 -17.28
N THR A 106 1.43 -0.60 -18.57
CA THR A 106 0.64 -1.21 -19.66
C THR A 106 0.67 -2.72 -19.61
N GLU A 107 1.85 -3.32 -19.38
CA GLU A 107 2.01 -4.79 -19.27
C GLU A 107 1.11 -5.40 -18.19
N PHE A 108 0.92 -4.70 -17.08
CA PHE A 108 0.08 -5.16 -15.98
C PHE A 108 -1.34 -4.59 -15.98
N ASN A 109 -1.76 -3.94 -17.07
CA ASN A 109 -3.08 -3.28 -17.17
C ASN A 109 -3.36 -2.34 -15.99
N VAL A 110 -2.41 -1.44 -15.72
CA VAL A 110 -2.53 -0.42 -14.67
C VAL A 110 -3.00 0.89 -15.31
N THR A 111 -4.11 1.43 -14.84
CA THR A 111 -4.60 2.75 -15.25
C THR A 111 -3.74 3.83 -14.63
N MET A 112 -3.11 4.67 -15.44
CA MET A 112 -2.31 5.79 -14.98
C MET A 112 -3.13 7.06 -14.91
N VAL A 113 -3.11 7.75 -13.77
CA VAL A 113 -3.82 9.01 -13.54
C VAL A 113 -2.78 10.09 -13.20
N PRO A 114 -2.56 11.07 -14.09
CA PRO A 114 -1.59 12.13 -13.84
C PRO A 114 -2.10 13.11 -12.78
N SER A 115 -1.20 13.53 -11.87
CA SER A 115 -1.53 14.51 -10.85
C SER A 115 -1.73 15.90 -11.44
N PRO A 116 -2.63 16.71 -10.85
CA PRO A 116 -2.71 18.13 -11.11
C PRO A 116 -1.37 18.85 -10.86
N LYS A 117 -1.11 19.91 -11.66
CA LYS A 117 0.18 20.64 -11.61
C LYS A 117 0.50 21.24 -10.23
N GLN A 118 -0.50 21.53 -9.42
CA GLN A 118 -0.34 22.07 -8.07
C GLN A 118 0.47 21.17 -7.13
N TYR A 119 0.48 19.86 -7.36
CA TYR A 119 1.23 18.89 -6.55
C TYR A 119 2.65 18.63 -7.07
N LEU A 120 3.07 19.27 -8.19
CA LEU A 120 4.40 19.07 -8.76
C LEU A 120 5.49 19.91 -8.08
N LYS A 121 5.11 20.98 -7.38
CA LYS A 121 6.06 21.85 -6.67
C LYS A 121 5.75 21.87 -5.18
N GLY A 122 6.79 21.73 -4.36
CA GLY A 122 6.68 21.82 -2.91
C GLY A 122 6.06 20.57 -2.23
N TRP A 123 5.85 19.49 -2.97
CA TRP A 123 5.30 18.25 -2.43
C TRP A 123 6.28 17.08 -2.57
N ASN A 124 6.38 16.29 -1.50
CA ASN A 124 6.93 14.95 -1.62
C ASN A 124 5.83 14.00 -2.13
N CYS A 125 6.16 13.08 -3.01
CA CYS A 125 5.19 12.17 -3.61
C CYS A 125 4.44 11.31 -2.58
N VAL A 126 5.08 10.96 -1.47
CA VAL A 126 4.41 10.19 -0.40
C VAL A 126 3.37 11.01 0.35
N ASN A 127 3.55 12.32 0.48
CA ASN A 127 2.57 13.21 1.11
C ASN A 127 1.45 13.58 0.13
N ALA A 128 1.79 13.86 -1.12
CA ALA A 128 0.82 14.20 -2.15
C ALA A 128 -0.18 13.07 -2.45
N ARG A 129 0.17 11.82 -2.17
CA ARG A 129 -0.75 10.69 -2.37
C ARG A 129 -2.02 10.81 -1.53
N ILE A 130 -2.01 11.52 -0.37
CA ILE A 130 -3.20 11.73 0.46
C ILE A 130 -4.26 12.54 -0.31
N PRO A 131 -4.03 13.81 -0.70
CA PRO A 131 -5.02 14.57 -1.46
C PRO A 131 -5.33 13.96 -2.83
N LEU A 132 -4.35 13.38 -3.53
CA LEU A 132 -4.57 12.76 -4.84
C LEU A 132 -5.48 11.53 -4.75
N SER A 133 -5.25 10.67 -3.75
CA SER A 133 -6.11 9.51 -3.51
C SER A 133 -7.53 9.95 -3.12
N LEU A 134 -7.65 10.96 -2.26
CA LEU A 134 -8.94 11.50 -1.85
C LEU A 134 -9.74 12.05 -3.04
N GLU A 135 -9.09 12.83 -3.90
CA GLU A 135 -9.72 13.39 -5.10
C GLU A 135 -10.20 12.26 -6.04
N TYR A 136 -9.31 11.31 -6.35
CA TYR A 136 -9.64 10.17 -7.19
C TYR A 136 -10.81 9.34 -6.63
N LEU A 137 -10.78 8.99 -5.35
CA LEU A 137 -11.82 8.17 -4.74
C LEU A 137 -13.16 8.89 -4.65
N LYS A 138 -13.19 10.20 -4.42
CA LYS A 138 -14.43 10.99 -4.45
C LYS A 138 -15.05 11.05 -5.83
N GLN A 139 -14.24 11.14 -6.89
CA GLN A 139 -14.72 11.16 -8.27
C GLN A 139 -15.29 9.82 -8.73
N HIS A 140 -14.79 8.70 -8.17
CA HIS A 140 -15.14 7.33 -8.58
C HIS A 140 -15.87 6.54 -7.50
N GLN A 141 -16.40 7.21 -6.46
CA GLN A 141 -16.99 6.54 -5.29
C GLN A 141 -18.13 5.57 -5.65
N SER A 142 -18.94 5.87 -6.66
CA SER A 142 -20.04 5.01 -7.11
C SER A 142 -19.57 3.72 -7.79
N ASP A 143 -18.36 3.70 -8.30
CA ASP A 143 -17.80 2.62 -9.11
C ASP A 143 -16.88 1.69 -8.31
N ILE A 144 -16.55 2.08 -7.07
CA ILE A 144 -15.59 1.39 -6.21
C ILE A 144 -16.29 0.87 -4.95
N ASP A 145 -16.10 -0.41 -4.65
CA ASP A 145 -16.60 -1.03 -3.42
C ASP A 145 -15.54 -0.98 -2.32
N ARG A 146 -14.33 -1.47 -2.58
CA ARG A 146 -13.22 -1.55 -1.62
C ARG A 146 -11.92 -1.03 -2.23
N VAL A 147 -11.06 -0.47 -1.37
CA VAL A 147 -9.79 0.14 -1.78
C VAL A 147 -8.66 -0.41 -0.95
N ALA A 148 -7.61 -0.89 -1.59
CA ALA A 148 -6.30 -1.09 -0.99
C ALA A 148 -5.38 0.08 -1.39
N TRP A 149 -4.96 0.88 -0.41
CA TRP A 149 -3.96 1.95 -0.58
C TRP A 149 -2.58 1.36 -0.33
N SER A 150 -1.73 1.30 -1.37
CA SER A 150 -0.55 0.43 -1.38
C SER A 150 0.69 1.13 -1.92
N ASP A 151 1.85 0.84 -1.30
CA ASP A 151 3.13 1.10 -1.92
C ASP A 151 3.32 0.22 -3.16
N THR A 152 4.11 0.71 -4.13
CA THR A 152 4.21 0.10 -5.47
C THR A 152 5.22 -1.02 -5.59
N ARG A 153 6.26 -1.02 -4.77
CA ARG A 153 7.47 -1.80 -5.01
C ARG A 153 7.61 -3.01 -4.11
N ASP A 154 7.26 -2.84 -2.85
CA ASP A 154 7.63 -3.72 -1.74
C ASP A 154 6.42 -4.22 -0.93
N VAL A 155 5.24 -4.20 -1.56
CA VAL A 155 4.02 -4.84 -1.05
C VAL A 155 3.72 -6.07 -1.93
N PHE A 156 3.64 -7.24 -1.28
CA PHE A 156 3.51 -8.54 -1.94
C PHE A 156 2.21 -9.21 -1.52
N TYR A 157 1.36 -9.53 -2.50
CA TYR A 157 0.06 -10.16 -2.30
C TYR A 157 0.21 -11.67 -2.51
N PHE A 158 -0.22 -12.47 -1.54
CA PHE A 158 -0.12 -13.91 -1.58
C PHE A 158 -1.46 -14.61 -1.71
N ASN A 159 -2.54 -13.93 -1.38
CA ASN A 159 -3.91 -14.38 -1.56
C ASN A 159 -4.84 -13.15 -1.72
N ASP A 160 -6.14 -13.39 -1.87
CA ASP A 160 -7.15 -12.36 -2.04
C ASP A 160 -7.39 -11.60 -0.73
N ILE A 161 -6.72 -10.46 -0.57
CA ILE A 161 -6.85 -9.59 0.60
C ILE A 161 -8.26 -8.98 0.70
N PHE A 162 -8.95 -8.75 -0.42
CA PHE A 162 -10.30 -8.19 -0.40
C PHE A 162 -11.32 -9.18 0.16
N ALA A 163 -11.11 -10.49 0.00
CA ALA A 163 -11.96 -11.49 0.62
C ALA A 163 -11.89 -11.48 2.18
N THR A 164 -10.95 -10.73 2.76
CA THR A 164 -10.82 -10.58 4.21
C THR A 164 -11.43 -9.29 4.77
N ILE A 165 -12.01 -8.42 3.92
CA ILE A 165 -12.44 -7.06 4.25
C ILE A 165 -13.85 -6.81 3.71
N GLY A 166 -14.75 -6.33 4.58
CA GLY A 166 -16.08 -5.85 4.21
C GLY A 166 -16.08 -4.38 3.76
N MET A 167 -17.21 -3.96 3.18
CA MET A 167 -17.37 -2.56 2.70
C MET A 167 -17.45 -1.52 3.83
N ASN A 168 -17.68 -1.96 5.08
CA ASN A 168 -17.70 -1.11 6.26
C ASN A 168 -16.43 -1.18 7.10
N ASP A 169 -15.48 -2.03 6.72
CA ASP A 169 -14.22 -2.20 7.42
C ASP A 169 -13.18 -1.20 6.92
N LEU A 170 -12.24 -0.85 7.79
CA LEU A 170 -11.01 -0.14 7.46
C LEU A 170 -9.90 -0.69 8.34
N VAL A 171 -8.90 -1.30 7.72
CA VAL A 171 -7.80 -1.96 8.42
C VAL A 171 -6.47 -1.44 7.92
N TRP A 172 -5.60 -1.09 8.85
CA TRP A 172 -4.28 -0.58 8.56
C TRP A 172 -3.19 -1.52 9.06
N MET A 173 -2.10 -1.62 8.30
CA MET A 173 -0.98 -2.46 8.68
C MET A 173 -0.09 -1.78 9.71
N SER A 174 0.31 -2.54 10.74
CA SER A 174 1.33 -2.13 11.71
C SER A 174 2.72 -2.55 11.28
N GLU A 175 3.71 -1.68 11.50
CA GLU A 175 5.13 -2.04 11.37
C GLU A 175 5.62 -2.94 12.49
N CYS A 176 4.89 -3.06 13.59
CA CYS A 176 5.30 -3.78 14.78
C CYS A 176 4.34 -4.90 15.13
N VAL A 177 4.87 -6.05 15.51
CA VAL A 177 4.10 -7.18 16.03
C VAL A 177 3.87 -7.07 17.54
N SER A 178 4.92 -6.71 18.27
CA SER A 178 4.85 -6.50 19.70
C SER A 178 4.59 -5.04 20.04
N PRO A 179 3.65 -4.75 20.94
CA PRO A 179 3.44 -3.40 21.44
C PRO A 179 4.71 -2.78 22.06
N THR A 180 5.60 -3.60 22.64
CA THR A 180 6.85 -3.13 23.23
C THR A 180 7.91 -2.74 22.21
N ASP A 181 7.79 -3.19 20.96
CA ASP A 181 8.82 -3.01 19.94
C ASP A 181 8.67 -1.72 19.12
N CYS A 182 7.54 -1.01 19.26
CA CYS A 182 7.19 0.04 18.31
C CYS A 182 7.93 1.36 18.53
N PHE A 183 7.93 1.92 19.73
CA PHE A 183 8.57 3.21 19.99
C PHE A 183 9.72 3.15 20.98
N ARG A 184 9.84 2.07 21.75
CA ARG A 184 10.84 1.95 22.83
C ARG A 184 12.16 1.35 22.43
N HIS A 185 12.21 0.50 21.39
CA HIS A 185 13.42 -0.24 21.06
C HIS A 185 14.23 0.39 19.94
N SER A 186 15.52 0.40 20.15
CA SER A 186 16.55 1.14 19.42
C SER A 186 16.95 0.57 18.05
N THR A 187 16.07 -0.14 17.36
CA THR A 187 16.34 -0.47 15.96
C THR A 187 16.28 0.79 15.10
N THR A 188 17.07 0.85 14.06
CA THR A 188 17.26 2.04 13.22
C THR A 188 15.95 2.65 12.70
N GLY A 189 14.94 1.82 12.44
CA GLY A 189 13.64 2.29 11.96
C GLY A 189 12.77 2.96 13.03
N GLN A 190 12.85 2.51 14.28
CA GLN A 190 12.02 3.04 15.37
C GLN A 190 12.52 4.38 15.89
N LYS A 191 13.85 4.58 15.91
CA LYS A 191 14.42 5.91 16.16
C LYS A 191 13.91 6.91 15.13
N LEU A 192 13.73 6.48 13.90
CA LEU A 192 13.24 7.34 12.82
C LEU A 192 11.82 7.84 13.10
N HIS A 193 10.88 6.99 13.51
CA HIS A 193 9.51 7.39 13.85
C HIS A 193 9.46 8.33 15.05
N PHE A 194 10.25 8.09 16.08
CA PHE A 194 10.39 9.01 17.20
C PHE A 194 10.87 10.39 16.75
N TYR A 195 11.92 10.44 15.92
CA TYR A 195 12.48 11.71 15.43
C TYR A 195 11.52 12.42 14.47
N TRP A 196 10.80 11.71 13.63
CA TRP A 196 9.76 12.30 12.79
C TRP A 196 8.65 12.91 13.63
N MET A 197 8.16 12.19 14.65
CA MET A 197 7.15 12.74 15.57
C MET A 197 7.65 13.98 16.28
N TRP A 198 8.87 13.94 16.78
CA TRP A 198 9.50 15.11 17.40
C TRP A 198 9.64 16.29 16.43
N TRP A 199 10.06 16.01 15.21
CA TRP A 199 10.27 17.04 14.19
C TRP A 199 8.96 17.73 13.79
N PHE A 200 7.88 16.96 13.60
CA PHE A 200 6.62 17.49 13.10
C PHE A 200 5.69 18.01 14.21
N TYR A 201 5.67 17.38 15.38
CA TYR A 201 4.70 17.67 16.44
C TYR A 201 5.33 18.05 17.78
N GLY A 202 6.66 18.06 17.88
CA GLY A 202 7.39 18.49 19.06
C GLY A 202 7.78 17.33 19.98
N ARG A 203 8.70 17.67 20.89
CA ARG A 203 9.34 16.72 21.80
C ARG A 203 8.35 16.00 22.72
N ASP A 204 7.42 16.75 23.28
CA ASP A 204 6.49 16.22 24.29
C ASP A 204 5.52 15.19 23.66
N GLU A 205 5.05 15.43 22.45
CA GLU A 205 4.21 14.49 21.73
C GLU A 205 4.99 13.22 21.37
N ALA A 206 6.25 13.34 20.95
CA ALA A 206 7.10 12.18 20.68
C ALA A 206 7.33 11.33 21.95
N PHE A 207 7.54 11.95 23.10
CA PHE A 207 7.69 11.22 24.37
C PHE A 207 6.39 10.59 24.86
N LYS A 208 5.24 11.26 24.70
CA LYS A 208 3.93 10.66 25.00
C LYS A 208 3.72 9.36 24.24
N LEU A 209 4.02 9.36 22.93
CA LEU A 209 3.91 8.15 22.10
C LEU A 209 4.78 7.00 22.57
N THR A 210 5.96 7.26 23.15
CA THR A 210 6.81 6.20 23.69
C THR A 210 6.25 5.55 24.95
N GLN A 211 5.30 6.20 25.62
CA GLN A 211 4.63 5.67 26.81
C GLN A 211 3.49 4.74 26.47
N TYR A 212 2.89 4.90 25.29
CA TYR A 212 1.84 4.00 24.80
C TYR A 212 2.46 2.72 24.27
N ASN A 213 1.89 1.61 24.68
CA ASN A 213 2.26 0.29 24.18
C ASN A 213 1.55 0.00 22.84
N THR A 214 1.64 0.90 21.90
CA THR A 214 0.80 0.93 20.71
C THR A 214 1.62 0.71 19.44
N PRO A 215 1.04 0.10 18.40
CA PRO A 215 1.74 -0.18 17.15
C PRO A 215 2.00 1.10 16.35
N THR A 216 3.11 1.16 15.64
CA THR A 216 3.31 2.17 14.60
C THR A 216 2.55 1.76 13.36
N LEU A 217 1.61 2.58 12.92
CA LEU A 217 0.92 2.38 11.65
C LEU A 217 1.88 2.64 10.49
N ASN A 218 1.90 1.72 9.55
CA ASN A 218 2.76 1.84 8.37
C ASN A 218 2.14 2.77 7.32
N GLY A 219 2.91 3.67 6.76
CA GLY A 219 2.45 4.55 5.68
C GLY A 219 2.24 3.87 4.32
N GLY A 220 2.62 2.60 4.14
CA GLY A 220 2.66 1.94 2.83
C GLY A 220 1.49 1.02 2.52
N PHE A 221 0.64 0.67 3.50
CA PHE A 221 -0.52 -0.17 3.22
C PHE A 221 -1.67 0.01 4.21
N GLY A 222 -2.87 0.15 3.64
CA GLY A 222 -4.16 0.08 4.32
C GLY A 222 -5.26 -0.36 3.35
N ILE A 223 -6.34 -0.96 3.87
CA ILE A 223 -7.44 -1.48 3.04
C ILE A 223 -8.77 -1.28 3.74
N GLY A 224 -9.81 -0.99 2.98
CA GLY A 224 -11.18 -0.86 3.51
C GLY A 224 -12.22 -0.56 2.44
N GLY A 225 -13.46 -0.40 2.86
CA GLY A 225 -14.51 0.10 1.98
C GLY A 225 -14.22 1.52 1.51
N VAL A 226 -14.63 1.86 0.28
CA VAL A 226 -14.33 3.15 -0.34
C VAL A 226 -14.78 4.33 0.53
N SER A 227 -15.97 4.25 1.13
CA SER A 227 -16.50 5.32 1.99
C SER A 227 -15.63 5.53 3.25
N ARG A 228 -15.16 4.44 3.88
CA ARG A 228 -14.27 4.50 5.03
C ARG A 228 -12.90 5.06 4.66
N MET A 229 -12.35 4.66 3.51
CA MET A 229 -11.09 5.21 3.01
C MET A 229 -11.20 6.71 2.72
N ILE A 230 -12.30 7.17 2.11
CA ILE A 230 -12.56 8.61 1.90
C ILE A 230 -12.63 9.37 3.23
N GLN A 231 -13.29 8.82 4.25
CA GLN A 231 -13.36 9.44 5.58
C GLN A 231 -11.96 9.59 6.19
N LEU A 232 -11.15 8.54 6.17
CA LEU A 232 -9.76 8.59 6.65
C LEU A 232 -8.94 9.65 5.90
N LEU A 233 -8.92 9.56 4.57
CA LEU A 233 -8.13 10.49 3.75
C LEU A 233 -8.61 11.94 3.88
N THR A 234 -9.90 12.16 4.12
CA THR A 234 -10.44 13.49 4.41
C THR A 234 -9.88 14.06 5.70
N LYS A 235 -9.87 13.26 6.77
CA LYS A 235 -9.27 13.65 8.06
C LYS A 235 -7.77 13.95 7.90
N LEU A 236 -7.02 13.04 7.27
CA LEU A 236 -5.59 13.25 7.02
C LEU A 236 -5.34 14.53 6.20
N ASN A 237 -6.12 14.77 5.15
CA ASN A 237 -5.95 15.94 4.30
C ASN A 237 -6.29 17.25 5.01
N GLN A 238 -7.28 17.25 5.90
CA GLN A 238 -7.68 18.44 6.70
C GLN A 238 -6.60 18.82 7.71
N GLU A 239 -5.95 17.83 8.32
CA GLU A 239 -4.93 18.02 9.36
C GLU A 239 -3.51 18.18 8.80
N MET A 240 -3.36 18.12 7.48
CA MET A 240 -2.05 18.24 6.82
C MET A 240 -1.54 19.69 6.88
N ASP A 241 -0.42 19.91 7.57
CA ASP A 241 0.25 21.21 7.60
C ASP A 241 1.04 21.45 6.32
N PRO A 242 0.71 22.50 5.53
CA PRO A 242 1.37 22.81 4.26
C PRO A 242 2.90 22.95 4.37
N LYS A 243 3.41 23.37 5.53
CA LYS A 243 4.87 23.55 5.74
C LYS A 243 5.66 22.25 5.74
N PHE A 244 4.98 21.08 5.90
CA PHE A 244 5.64 19.78 5.95
C PHE A 244 5.39 18.91 4.72
N THR A 245 4.62 19.39 3.74
CA THR A 245 4.24 18.59 2.56
C THR A 245 5.40 18.11 1.70
N PHE A 246 6.57 18.74 1.79
CA PHE A 246 7.80 18.35 1.09
C PHE A 246 8.67 17.37 1.90
N GLN A 247 8.38 17.14 3.19
CA GLN A 247 9.18 16.32 4.08
C GLN A 247 8.85 14.84 3.94
N TRP A 248 9.88 14.00 3.85
CA TRP A 248 9.73 12.55 3.87
C TRP A 248 9.24 12.06 5.24
N GLY A 249 8.29 11.12 5.24
CA GLY A 249 7.75 10.49 6.44
C GLY A 249 6.65 11.29 7.14
N TYR A 250 6.28 12.46 6.60
CA TYR A 250 5.21 13.26 7.19
C TYR A 250 3.85 12.58 7.08
N ASP A 251 3.53 11.94 5.95
CA ASP A 251 2.29 11.17 5.74
C ASP A 251 2.07 10.09 6.81
N GLN A 252 3.09 9.30 7.07
CA GLN A 252 3.04 8.25 8.08
C GLN A 252 3.00 8.82 9.51
N THR A 253 3.71 9.92 9.76
CA THR A 253 3.71 10.56 11.07
C THR A 253 2.37 11.21 11.38
N LEU A 254 1.75 11.87 10.39
CA LEU A 254 0.40 12.45 10.51
C LEU A 254 -0.63 11.36 10.83
N LEU A 255 -0.61 10.24 10.10
CA LEU A 255 -1.49 9.09 10.37
C LEU A 255 -1.35 8.60 11.81
N ASN A 256 -0.12 8.39 12.28
CA ASN A 256 0.16 7.95 13.63
C ASN A 256 -0.27 9.00 14.68
N TYR A 257 0.03 10.26 14.45
CA TYR A 257 -0.36 11.34 15.34
C TYR A 257 -1.87 11.39 15.56
N LEU A 258 -2.66 11.37 14.48
CA LEU A 258 -4.12 11.41 14.57
C LEU A 258 -4.69 10.13 15.21
N TYR A 259 -4.11 8.97 14.90
CA TYR A 259 -4.51 7.71 15.53
C TYR A 259 -4.35 7.76 17.05
N TYR A 260 -3.20 8.22 17.54
CA TYR A 260 -2.90 8.30 18.96
C TYR A 260 -3.66 9.41 19.70
N LYS A 261 -4.05 10.44 19.00
CA LYS A 261 -4.94 11.49 19.53
C LYS A 261 -6.40 11.02 19.65
N GLY A 262 -6.73 9.85 19.10
CA GLY A 262 -8.12 9.38 19.03
C GLY A 262 -8.95 10.04 17.94
N GLU A 263 -8.34 10.86 17.08
CA GLU A 263 -9.02 11.57 15.99
C GLU A 263 -9.56 10.65 14.88
N LEU A 264 -9.13 9.38 14.87
CA LEU A 264 -9.54 8.37 13.90
C LEU A 264 -10.53 7.34 14.47
N ILE A 265 -11.03 7.51 15.70
CA ILE A 265 -11.99 6.60 16.33
C ILE A 265 -13.28 6.52 15.50
N ASP A 266 -13.83 7.66 15.09
CA ASP A 266 -15.08 7.75 14.32
C ASP A 266 -14.96 7.13 12.91
N VAL A 267 -13.74 7.07 12.39
CA VAL A 267 -13.46 6.41 11.11
C VAL A 267 -13.51 4.89 11.23
N GLY A 268 -13.38 4.35 12.46
CA GLY A 268 -13.38 2.93 12.72
C GLY A 268 -12.14 2.22 12.18
N LEU A 269 -10.97 2.87 12.31
CA LEU A 269 -9.69 2.33 11.86
C LEU A 269 -9.23 1.21 12.80
N ASP A 270 -9.19 -0.02 12.29
CA ASP A 270 -8.59 -1.19 12.93
C ASP A 270 -7.14 -1.39 12.50
N VAL A 271 -6.35 -2.10 13.32
CA VAL A 271 -4.90 -2.28 13.08
C VAL A 271 -4.54 -3.76 13.10
N ASP A 272 -4.07 -4.26 11.96
CA ASP A 272 -3.50 -5.61 11.88
C ASP A 272 -2.01 -5.59 12.27
N ARG A 273 -1.70 -6.36 13.31
CA ARG A 273 -0.34 -6.49 13.88
C ARG A 273 0.40 -7.73 13.39
N CYS A 274 0.16 -8.18 12.19
CA CYS A 274 0.62 -9.47 11.68
C CYS A 274 0.04 -10.67 12.47
N THR A 275 -1.22 -10.56 12.82
CA THR A 275 -1.94 -11.60 13.58
C THR A 275 -3.01 -12.28 12.76
N GLN A 276 -3.44 -11.65 11.66
CA GLN A 276 -4.54 -12.16 10.85
C GLN A 276 -4.21 -12.20 9.35
N ARG A 277 -3.79 -11.10 8.74
CA ARG A 277 -3.71 -10.99 7.28
C ARG A 277 -2.50 -10.25 6.73
N MET A 278 -2.02 -9.20 7.43
CA MET A 278 -1.00 -8.29 6.91
C MET A 278 0.24 -8.28 7.80
N CYS A 279 1.40 -8.51 7.20
CA CYS A 279 2.66 -8.53 7.92
C CYS A 279 3.67 -7.54 7.34
N PHE A 280 4.47 -6.94 8.23
CA PHE A 280 5.59 -6.09 7.88
C PHE A 280 6.92 -6.80 8.15
N ALA A 281 7.82 -6.80 7.16
CA ALA A 281 9.22 -7.24 7.26
C ALA A 281 9.49 -8.47 8.18
N ASN A 282 10.26 -8.29 9.23
CA ASN A 282 10.88 -9.31 10.10
C ASN A 282 9.92 -10.16 10.96
N LYS A 283 8.64 -10.22 10.59
CA LYS A 283 7.57 -10.82 11.40
C LYS A 283 7.14 -12.19 10.92
N LEU A 284 7.85 -12.73 9.94
CA LEU A 284 7.58 -14.04 9.38
C LEU A 284 8.56 -15.10 9.89
N ASN A 285 8.05 -16.31 10.06
CA ASN A 285 8.85 -17.51 10.04
C ASN A 285 9.02 -17.94 8.58
N ILE A 286 10.27 -18.04 8.13
CA ILE A 286 10.60 -18.49 6.78
C ILE A 286 11.24 -19.86 6.91
N VAL A 287 10.61 -20.89 6.33
CA VAL A 287 11.07 -22.27 6.37
C VAL A 287 11.33 -22.75 4.95
N GLY A 288 12.45 -23.46 4.77
CA GLY A 288 12.85 -24.02 3.48
C GLY A 288 13.90 -23.20 2.75
N ASN A 289 14.28 -23.67 1.59
CA ASN A 289 15.25 -23.08 0.71
C ASN A 289 14.76 -23.10 -0.74
N GLY A 290 14.97 -22.04 -1.47
CA GLY A 290 14.65 -21.96 -2.89
C GLY A 290 13.18 -22.28 -3.21
N LYS A 291 12.94 -23.29 -4.06
CA LYS A 291 11.60 -23.62 -4.60
C LYS A 291 10.58 -24.10 -3.56
N SER A 292 11.03 -24.58 -2.40
CA SER A 292 10.18 -25.09 -1.32
C SER A 292 10.06 -24.12 -0.13
N THR A 293 10.30 -22.84 -0.35
CA THR A 293 10.19 -21.84 0.71
C THR A 293 8.72 -21.60 1.04
N THR A 294 8.39 -21.73 2.33
CA THR A 294 7.09 -21.37 2.89
C THR A 294 7.27 -20.31 3.96
N PHE A 295 6.22 -19.57 4.25
CA PHE A 295 6.22 -18.65 5.39
C PHE A 295 4.94 -18.72 6.17
N SER A 296 5.08 -18.47 7.46
CA SER A 296 3.95 -18.26 8.37
C SER A 296 4.16 -17.03 9.23
N MET A 297 3.08 -16.52 9.77
CA MET A 297 3.13 -15.47 10.79
C MET A 297 3.75 -16.02 12.07
N LYS A 298 4.51 -15.18 12.81
CA LYS A 298 5.11 -15.61 14.09
C LYS A 298 4.02 -16.04 15.08
N GLY A 299 4.21 -17.21 15.68
CA GLY A 299 3.25 -17.80 16.63
C GLY A 299 2.02 -18.44 16.00
N SER A 300 2.01 -18.60 14.66
CA SER A 300 0.92 -19.21 13.90
C SER A 300 1.44 -20.12 12.81
N SER A 301 0.64 -21.12 12.40
CA SER A 301 0.89 -21.91 11.18
C SER A 301 0.38 -21.21 9.92
N CYS A 302 -0.40 -20.12 10.06
CA CYS A 302 -1.05 -19.44 8.97
C CYS A 302 -0.10 -18.54 8.20
N ALA A 303 -0.22 -18.55 6.87
CA ALA A 303 0.50 -17.62 6.02
C ALA A 303 -0.17 -16.22 6.05
N PRO A 304 0.61 -15.13 5.93
CA PRO A 304 0.02 -13.82 5.71
C PRO A 304 -0.61 -13.74 4.32
N VAL A 305 -1.70 -13.00 4.20
CA VAL A 305 -2.32 -12.70 2.90
C VAL A 305 -1.51 -11.65 2.14
N LEU A 306 -0.84 -10.77 2.89
CA LEU A 306 -0.02 -9.69 2.37
C LEU A 306 1.23 -9.47 3.22
N LEU A 307 2.33 -9.18 2.55
CA LEU A 307 3.60 -8.78 3.17
C LEU A 307 4.07 -7.43 2.63
N HIS A 308 4.42 -6.52 3.51
CA HIS A 308 5.11 -5.28 3.16
C HIS A 308 6.56 -5.34 3.62
N LYS A 309 7.49 -5.15 2.69
CA LYS A 309 8.94 -5.23 2.86
C LYS A 309 9.46 -6.62 3.31
N GLY A 310 10.75 -6.76 3.32
CA GLY A 310 11.42 -7.92 3.93
C GLY A 310 11.26 -9.25 3.21
N LEU A 311 10.71 -9.26 1.99
CA LEU A 311 10.86 -10.44 1.16
C LEU A 311 12.35 -10.58 0.85
N PRO A 312 13.01 -11.72 1.20
CA PRO A 312 14.42 -11.86 0.96
C PRO A 312 14.74 -11.63 -0.51
N SER A 313 15.77 -10.83 -0.82
CA SER A 313 16.21 -10.54 -2.20
C SER A 313 16.44 -11.81 -3.01
N ARG A 314 16.91 -12.88 -2.36
CA ARG A 314 17.03 -14.23 -2.98
C ARG A 314 15.71 -14.81 -3.48
N LEU A 315 14.55 -14.45 -2.88
CA LEU A 315 13.23 -14.86 -3.39
C LEU A 315 12.77 -13.99 -4.55
N MET A 316 13.21 -12.73 -4.60
CA MET A 316 12.97 -11.81 -5.73
C MET A 316 13.90 -12.08 -6.92
N GLU A 317 15.07 -12.69 -6.67
CA GLU A 317 16.03 -13.13 -7.70
C GLU A 317 15.60 -14.40 -8.42
N MET A 318 14.62 -15.11 -7.90
CA MET A 318 14.04 -16.29 -8.53
C MET A 318 13.28 -15.83 -9.77
N THR A 319 13.98 -15.89 -10.84
CA THR A 319 13.81 -15.38 -12.19
C THR A 319 12.36 -15.39 -12.68
N ILE A 320 11.84 -14.23 -13.02
CA ILE A 320 10.73 -14.12 -13.96
C ILE A 320 11.31 -14.49 -15.32
N THR A 321 11.22 -15.75 -15.71
CA THR A 321 11.52 -16.16 -17.07
C THR A 321 10.26 -15.99 -17.91
N TYR A 322 10.33 -15.09 -18.89
CA TYR A 322 9.34 -15.00 -19.96
C TYR A 322 9.54 -16.17 -20.92
N ARG A 323 8.52 -16.92 -21.19
CA ARG A 323 8.40 -17.76 -22.38
C ARG A 323 7.37 -17.16 -23.30
#